data_1d68a4e3285f73ccb728ac0782d9e75b
#
_entry.id   1d68a4e3285f73ccb728ac0782d9e75b
#
_cell.length_a   1.000
_cell.length_b   1.000
_cell.length_c   1.000
_cell.angle_alpha   90.00
_cell.angle_beta   90.00
_cell.angle_gamma   90.00
#
_symmetry.space_group_name_H-M   'P 1'
#
loop_
_entity.id
_entity.type
_entity.pdbx_description
1 polymer ?
#
loop_
_entity_poly.entity_id
_entity_poly.type
_entity_poly.pdbx_seq_one_letter_code
_entity_poly.pdbx_strand_id
1 'polypeptide(L)'
;KRKDVTGKKEETFLLFPPEGSGPERILLVGMGKSDEVDAEVLRRVFGRGVRVAEEMKLGALSLWMDPAVPLSQALYAQAATEGVVLAALRFKELKTDDDPENPTVDVTGLTLISQGNEAEVRRGFLIGMAQARGENLARTLQARPGNVATPTHLAEEAKRYQEQEQSRVQKPDSRIIVPGR
;
A
#
# COMPACT_ATOMS: atom_id res chain seq x y z
N LYS A 1 -33.49 7.90 -8.00
CA LYS A 1 -32.21 8.07 -7.26
C LYS A 1 -31.15 7.29 -8.03
N ARG A 2 -30.17 7.97 -8.63
CA ARG A 2 -28.99 7.31 -9.20
C ARG A 2 -28.20 6.68 -8.05
N LYS A 3 -27.94 5.36 -8.11
CA LYS A 3 -27.06 4.64 -7.20
C LYS A 3 -25.71 4.45 -7.91
N ASP A 4 -25.00 5.53 -8.09
CA ASP A 4 -23.72 5.49 -8.81
C ASP A 4 -22.61 4.88 -7.96
N VAL A 5 -22.74 4.88 -6.61
CA VAL A 5 -21.83 4.24 -5.65
C VAL A 5 -22.67 3.46 -4.65
N THR A 6 -22.40 2.17 -4.50
CA THR A 6 -23.13 1.31 -3.57
C THR A 6 -22.33 0.95 -2.32
N GLY A 7 -21.00 1.14 -2.34
CA GLY A 7 -20.08 0.82 -1.26
C GLY A 7 -19.81 -0.68 -1.08
N LYS A 8 -20.15 -1.52 -2.07
CA LYS A 8 -19.82 -2.96 -2.03
C LYS A 8 -18.31 -3.16 -1.89
N LYS A 9 -17.90 -4.28 -1.29
CA LYS A 9 -16.48 -4.61 -1.12
C LYS A 9 -15.73 -4.51 -2.44
N GLU A 10 -14.62 -3.75 -2.43
CA GLU A 10 -13.74 -3.50 -3.56
C GLU A 10 -14.35 -2.74 -4.76
N GLU A 11 -15.61 -2.25 -4.65
CA GLU A 11 -16.18 -1.34 -5.64
C GLU A 11 -15.37 -0.04 -5.68
N THR A 12 -14.99 0.41 -6.87
CA THR A 12 -14.19 1.63 -7.03
C THR A 12 -14.97 2.72 -7.75
N PHE A 13 -14.84 3.95 -7.26
CA PHE A 13 -15.44 5.11 -7.88
C PHE A 13 -14.45 6.28 -7.86
N LEU A 14 -14.17 6.86 -9.03
CA LEU A 14 -13.22 7.95 -9.19
C LEU A 14 -13.96 9.27 -9.31
N LEU A 15 -13.57 10.23 -8.49
CA LEU A 15 -14.06 11.60 -8.50
C LEU A 15 -12.97 12.54 -8.99
N PHE A 16 -13.38 13.56 -9.72
CA PHE A 16 -12.55 14.68 -10.16
C PHE A 16 -13.10 15.97 -9.55
N PRO A 17 -12.59 16.39 -8.38
CA PRO A 17 -13.00 17.65 -7.75
C PRO A 17 -12.71 18.86 -8.67
N PRO A 18 -13.40 19.98 -8.49
CA PRO A 18 -13.11 21.21 -9.21
C PRO A 18 -11.66 21.67 -8.97
N GLU A 19 -11.05 22.28 -9.97
CA GLU A 19 -9.69 22.81 -9.88
C GLU A 19 -9.54 23.77 -8.69
N GLY A 20 -8.46 23.62 -7.92
CA GLY A 20 -8.19 24.43 -6.73
C GLY A 20 -8.97 24.05 -5.47
N SER A 21 -9.86 23.04 -5.50
CA SER A 21 -10.64 22.59 -4.33
C SER A 21 -9.92 21.55 -3.45
N GLY A 22 -8.71 21.11 -3.83
CA GLY A 22 -7.96 20.10 -3.10
C GLY A 22 -7.25 19.11 -4.01
N PRO A 23 -7.35 17.79 -3.76
CA PRO A 23 -6.70 16.81 -4.60
C PRO A 23 -7.34 16.76 -5.99
N GLU A 24 -6.54 16.57 -7.03
CA GLU A 24 -7.03 16.46 -8.41
C GLU A 24 -7.94 15.24 -8.63
N ARG A 25 -7.76 14.21 -7.84
CA ARG A 25 -8.48 12.93 -7.95
C ARG A 25 -8.76 12.37 -6.58
N ILE A 26 -9.97 11.85 -6.38
CA ILE A 26 -10.37 11.13 -5.17
C ILE A 26 -10.88 9.76 -5.60
N LEU A 27 -10.23 8.71 -5.15
CA LEU A 27 -10.67 7.33 -5.36
C LEU A 27 -11.42 6.86 -4.11
N LEU A 28 -12.69 6.54 -4.27
CA LEU A 28 -13.48 5.85 -3.27
C LEU A 28 -13.39 4.34 -3.51
N VAL A 29 -13.10 3.58 -2.47
CA VAL A 29 -13.10 2.12 -2.52
C VAL A 29 -14.07 1.59 -1.46
N GLY A 30 -15.04 0.79 -1.90
CA GLY A 30 -16.07 0.25 -1.03
C GLY A 30 -15.51 -0.79 -0.05
N MET A 31 -15.87 -0.68 1.22
CA MET A 31 -15.49 -1.63 2.28
C MET A 31 -16.58 -2.66 2.59
N GLY A 32 -17.77 -2.50 2.01
CA GLY A 32 -18.93 -3.31 2.35
C GLY A 32 -19.68 -2.80 3.58
N LYS A 33 -20.28 -3.68 4.36
CA LYS A 33 -21.03 -3.30 5.57
C LYS A 33 -20.06 -3.00 6.71
N SER A 34 -20.39 -1.98 7.50
CA SER A 34 -19.54 -1.48 8.58
C SER A 34 -19.21 -2.53 9.65
N ASP A 35 -20.15 -3.42 9.96
CA ASP A 35 -20.00 -4.50 10.92
C ASP A 35 -19.16 -5.69 10.41
N GLU A 36 -18.86 -5.72 9.12
CA GLU A 36 -18.02 -6.72 8.48
C GLU A 36 -16.58 -6.22 8.17
N VAL A 37 -16.27 -4.97 8.55
CA VAL A 37 -14.94 -4.39 8.27
C VAL A 37 -13.93 -4.88 9.31
N ASP A 38 -12.95 -5.63 8.83
CA ASP A 38 -11.80 -6.12 9.58
C ASP A 38 -10.47 -5.72 8.92
N ALA A 39 -9.36 -6.15 9.47
CA ALA A 39 -8.03 -5.86 8.93
C ALA A 39 -7.83 -6.44 7.52
N GLU A 40 -8.45 -7.58 7.21
CA GLU A 40 -8.34 -8.21 5.89
C GLU A 40 -9.13 -7.42 4.83
N VAL A 41 -10.32 -6.92 5.17
CA VAL A 41 -11.08 -6.02 4.29
C VAL A 41 -10.26 -4.78 3.98
N LEU A 42 -9.58 -4.18 4.98
CA LEU A 42 -8.71 -3.02 4.75
C LEU A 42 -7.54 -3.35 3.83
N ARG A 43 -6.84 -4.48 4.03
CA ARG A 43 -5.74 -4.90 3.13
C ARG A 43 -6.21 -4.97 1.67
N ARG A 44 -7.36 -5.58 1.42
CA ARG A 44 -7.94 -5.70 0.08
C ARG A 44 -8.33 -4.36 -0.51
N VAL A 45 -9.03 -3.54 0.25
CA VAL A 45 -9.48 -2.21 -0.18
C VAL A 45 -8.31 -1.33 -0.58
N PHE A 46 -7.27 -1.26 0.26
CA PHE A 46 -6.09 -0.46 -0.06
C PHE A 46 -5.24 -1.08 -1.16
N GLY A 47 -5.16 -2.40 -1.22
CA GLY A 47 -4.55 -3.11 -2.35
C GLY A 47 -5.28 -2.84 -3.68
N ARG A 48 -6.62 -2.79 -3.67
CA ARG A 48 -7.41 -2.40 -4.85
C ARG A 48 -7.11 -0.96 -5.27
N GLY A 49 -6.97 -0.06 -4.29
CA GLY A 49 -6.55 1.33 -4.55
C GLY A 49 -5.22 1.45 -5.28
N VAL A 50 -4.23 0.64 -4.90
CA VAL A 50 -2.93 0.57 -5.60
C VAL A 50 -3.11 0.13 -7.05
N ARG A 51 -3.90 -0.90 -7.31
CA ARG A 51 -4.13 -1.36 -8.69
C ARG A 51 -4.75 -0.29 -9.58
N VAL A 52 -5.74 0.43 -9.06
CA VAL A 52 -6.34 1.56 -9.80
C VAL A 52 -5.32 2.68 -10.03
N ALA A 53 -4.47 2.99 -9.03
CA ALA A 53 -3.43 4.00 -9.18
C ALA A 53 -2.40 3.60 -10.26
N GLU A 54 -2.00 2.35 -10.31
CA GLU A 54 -1.10 1.81 -11.35
C GLU A 54 -1.74 1.89 -12.74
N GLU A 55 -3.02 1.50 -12.88
CA GLU A 55 -3.80 1.63 -14.11
C GLU A 55 -3.85 3.10 -14.59
N MET A 56 -3.88 4.04 -13.65
CA MET A 56 -3.86 5.48 -13.90
C MET A 56 -2.46 6.08 -14.02
N LYS A 57 -1.40 5.27 -13.95
CA LYS A 57 0.01 5.69 -13.98
C LYS A 57 0.38 6.70 -12.88
N LEU A 58 -0.12 6.49 -11.66
CA LEU A 58 0.16 7.33 -10.50
C LEU A 58 1.25 6.68 -9.63
N GLY A 59 2.31 7.42 -9.32
CA GLY A 59 3.44 6.93 -8.52
C GLY A 59 3.27 7.12 -7.00
N ALA A 60 2.24 7.82 -6.55
CA ALA A 60 2.01 8.09 -5.13
C ALA A 60 0.53 8.11 -4.77
N LEU A 61 0.24 7.71 -3.53
CA LEU A 61 -1.10 7.69 -2.94
C LEU A 61 -1.12 8.39 -1.59
N SER A 62 -2.19 9.15 -1.33
CA SER A 62 -2.55 9.63 0.00
C SER A 62 -3.80 8.89 0.46
N LEU A 63 -3.71 8.19 1.59
CA LEU A 63 -4.77 7.38 2.15
C LEU A 63 -5.42 8.10 3.33
N TRP A 64 -6.73 8.32 3.25
CA TRP A 64 -7.52 8.80 4.35
C TRP A 64 -7.95 7.64 5.25
N MET A 65 -7.60 7.73 6.53
CA MET A 65 -8.06 6.77 7.54
C MET A 65 -9.42 7.22 8.08
N ASP A 66 -10.49 6.53 7.68
CA ASP A 66 -11.85 6.84 8.12
C ASP A 66 -12.01 6.53 9.62
N PRO A 67 -12.32 7.53 10.48
CA PRO A 67 -12.50 7.32 11.90
C PRO A 67 -13.75 6.50 12.25
N ALA A 68 -14.69 6.30 11.32
CA ALA A 68 -15.88 5.48 11.53
C ALA A 68 -15.60 3.96 11.47
N VAL A 69 -14.42 3.54 11.00
CA VAL A 69 -14.04 2.13 10.97
C VAL A 69 -13.77 1.63 12.40
N PRO A 70 -14.40 0.52 12.85
CA PRO A 70 -14.35 0.05 14.23
C PRO A 70 -13.05 -0.73 14.54
N LEU A 71 -11.90 -0.18 14.19
CA LEU A 71 -10.58 -0.75 14.44
C LEU A 71 -9.69 0.24 15.20
N SER A 72 -8.75 -0.27 15.99
CA SER A 72 -7.74 0.59 16.58
C SER A 72 -6.91 1.28 15.48
N GLN A 73 -6.45 2.49 15.75
CA GLN A 73 -5.68 3.27 14.79
C GLN A 73 -4.39 2.57 14.35
N ALA A 74 -3.75 1.88 15.29
CA ALA A 74 -2.56 1.08 14.98
C ALA A 74 -2.89 -0.08 14.02
N LEU A 75 -3.97 -0.82 14.27
CA LEU A 75 -4.37 -1.94 13.40
C LEU A 75 -4.84 -1.45 12.02
N TYR A 76 -5.57 -0.33 11.99
CA TYR A 76 -5.96 0.30 10.71
C TYR A 76 -4.73 0.67 9.88
N ALA A 77 -3.80 1.44 10.47
CA ALA A 77 -2.58 1.88 9.79
C ALA A 77 -1.71 0.70 9.33
N GLN A 78 -1.62 -0.36 10.16
CA GLN A 78 -0.93 -1.59 9.82
C GLN A 78 -1.56 -2.25 8.59
N ALA A 79 -2.85 -2.54 8.63
CA ALA A 79 -3.56 -3.24 7.54
C ALA A 79 -3.55 -2.42 6.23
N ALA A 80 -3.75 -1.10 6.32
CA ALA A 80 -3.67 -0.20 5.16
C ALA A 80 -2.28 -0.24 4.51
N THR A 81 -1.22 -0.17 5.33
CA THR A 81 0.16 -0.21 4.86
C THR A 81 0.51 -1.56 4.24
N GLU A 82 0.13 -2.67 4.88
CA GLU A 82 0.30 -4.02 4.35
C GLU A 82 -0.38 -4.15 2.99
N GLY A 83 -1.65 -3.75 2.87
CA GLY A 83 -2.41 -3.81 1.63
C GLY A 83 -1.73 -3.06 0.48
N VAL A 84 -1.23 -1.85 0.73
CA VAL A 84 -0.52 -1.06 -0.28
C VAL A 84 0.80 -1.71 -0.68
N VAL A 85 1.65 -2.06 0.30
CA VAL A 85 3.00 -2.56 0.03
C VAL A 85 2.97 -3.93 -0.65
N LEU A 86 2.03 -4.81 -0.23
CA LEU A 86 1.86 -6.13 -0.87
C LEU A 86 1.31 -6.01 -2.30
N ALA A 87 0.38 -5.10 -2.53
CA ALA A 87 -0.18 -4.88 -3.87
C ALA A 87 0.80 -4.19 -4.82
N ALA A 88 1.68 -3.32 -4.32
CA ALA A 88 2.67 -2.63 -5.14
C ALA A 88 3.82 -3.54 -5.62
N LEU A 89 3.93 -4.79 -5.10
CA LEU A 89 4.99 -5.70 -5.54
C LEU A 89 4.84 -6.04 -7.02
N ARG A 90 5.91 -5.80 -7.78
CA ARG A 90 6.10 -6.21 -9.17
C ARG A 90 7.38 -7.05 -9.27
N PHE A 91 7.24 -8.32 -9.66
CA PHE A 91 8.40 -9.15 -9.96
C PHE A 91 8.85 -8.88 -11.41
N LYS A 92 9.91 -8.08 -11.56
CA LYS A 92 10.41 -7.62 -12.88
C LYS A 92 11.71 -8.33 -13.31
N GLU A 93 12.36 -9.09 -12.43
CA GLU A 93 13.71 -9.64 -12.65
C GLU A 93 13.83 -10.53 -13.90
N LEU A 94 12.74 -11.11 -14.37
CA LEU A 94 12.73 -12.00 -15.54
C LEU A 94 12.01 -11.39 -16.76
N LYS A 95 11.60 -10.12 -16.68
CA LYS A 95 11.00 -9.42 -17.81
C LYS A 95 12.09 -8.69 -18.58
N THR A 96 12.20 -8.99 -19.87
CA THR A 96 13.17 -8.38 -20.77
C THR A 96 12.67 -7.12 -21.47
N ASP A 97 11.37 -6.92 -21.53
CA ASP A 97 10.77 -5.82 -22.27
C ASP A 97 9.76 -5.05 -21.40
N ASP A 98 10.13 -3.84 -20.99
CA ASP A 98 9.13 -2.82 -20.67
C ASP A 98 8.67 -2.23 -22.01
N ASP A 99 7.38 -2.23 -22.28
CA ASP A 99 6.80 -1.60 -23.47
C ASP A 99 7.10 -0.08 -23.44
N PRO A 100 7.97 0.44 -24.33
CA PRO A 100 8.35 1.86 -24.31
C PRO A 100 7.16 2.79 -24.57
N GLU A 101 6.13 2.31 -25.28
CA GLU A 101 4.94 3.08 -25.61
C GLU A 101 3.92 3.09 -24.44
N ASN A 102 4.03 2.12 -23.50
CA ASN A 102 3.14 2.02 -22.36
C ASN A 102 3.92 1.68 -21.06
N PRO A 103 4.80 2.58 -20.58
CA PRO A 103 5.61 2.32 -19.39
C PRO A 103 4.74 2.08 -18.17
N THR A 104 5.10 1.06 -17.37
CA THR A 104 4.46 0.81 -16.07
C THR A 104 4.97 1.81 -15.04
N VAL A 105 4.07 2.40 -14.26
CA VAL A 105 4.43 3.26 -13.12
C VAL A 105 4.19 2.49 -11.84
N ASP A 106 5.24 2.33 -11.05
CA ASP A 106 5.14 1.68 -9.75
C ASP A 106 4.71 2.70 -8.69
N VAL A 107 3.80 2.29 -7.80
CA VAL A 107 3.45 3.10 -6.63
C VAL A 107 4.56 2.99 -5.59
N THR A 108 5.34 4.06 -5.42
CA THR A 108 6.48 4.14 -4.50
C THR A 108 6.25 5.09 -3.33
N GLY A 109 5.28 6.00 -3.46
CA GLY A 109 4.93 7.00 -2.43
C GLY A 109 3.65 6.64 -1.69
N LEU A 110 3.70 6.59 -0.35
CA LEU A 110 2.56 6.39 0.53
C LEU A 110 2.51 7.45 1.62
N THR A 111 1.37 8.14 1.73
CA THR A 111 1.07 9.06 2.81
C THR A 111 -0.19 8.60 3.54
N LEU A 112 -0.14 8.42 4.85
CA LEU A 112 -1.32 8.18 5.68
C LEU A 112 -1.81 9.51 6.26
N ILE A 113 -3.11 9.78 6.11
CA ILE A 113 -3.78 10.95 6.67
C ILE A 113 -4.77 10.46 7.73
N SER A 114 -4.57 10.88 8.98
CA SER A 114 -5.37 10.44 10.12
C SER A 114 -5.73 11.63 11.00
N GLN A 115 -6.91 11.59 11.63
CA GLN A 115 -7.33 12.52 12.69
C GLN A 115 -7.02 11.99 14.09
N GLY A 116 -6.35 10.83 14.19
CA GLY A 116 -6.15 10.14 15.44
C GLY A 116 -4.80 10.40 16.11
N ASN A 117 -4.43 9.46 16.99
CA ASN A 117 -3.16 9.52 17.70
C ASN A 117 -1.98 9.17 16.77
N GLU A 118 -1.11 10.14 16.52
CA GLU A 118 0.05 9.98 15.63
C GLU A 118 0.95 8.81 16.06
N ALA A 119 1.19 8.63 17.35
CA ALA A 119 2.07 7.55 17.84
C ALA A 119 1.50 6.17 17.53
N GLU A 120 0.18 5.97 17.66
CA GLU A 120 -0.49 4.72 17.30
C GLU A 120 -0.46 4.47 15.80
N VAL A 121 -0.78 5.49 15.00
CA VAL A 121 -0.72 5.41 13.53
C VAL A 121 0.69 5.07 13.08
N ARG A 122 1.71 5.77 13.62
CA ARG A 122 3.11 5.51 13.32
C ARG A 122 3.54 4.10 13.69
N ARG A 123 3.13 3.61 14.87
CA ARG A 123 3.41 2.23 15.30
C ARG A 123 2.84 1.21 14.32
N GLY A 124 1.56 1.34 13.97
CA GLY A 124 0.88 0.45 13.01
C GLY A 124 1.54 0.49 11.64
N PHE A 125 1.83 1.69 11.15
CA PHE A 125 2.54 1.89 9.89
C PHE A 125 3.89 1.15 9.85
N LEU A 126 4.73 1.30 10.87
CA LEU A 126 6.05 0.65 10.93
C LEU A 126 5.94 -0.87 10.98
N ILE A 127 4.98 -1.41 11.74
CA ILE A 127 4.71 -2.86 11.80
C ILE A 127 4.27 -3.36 10.42
N GLY A 128 3.30 -2.69 9.79
CA GLY A 128 2.80 -3.05 8.46
C GLY A 128 3.89 -3.01 7.38
N MET A 129 4.75 -1.99 7.40
CA MET A 129 5.91 -1.91 6.50
C MET A 129 6.88 -3.07 6.67
N ALA A 130 7.23 -3.42 7.93
CA ALA A 130 8.17 -4.50 8.21
C ALA A 130 7.60 -5.86 7.76
N GLN A 131 6.34 -6.15 8.10
CA GLN A 131 5.68 -7.41 7.73
C GLN A 131 5.51 -7.55 6.22
N ALA A 132 4.98 -6.52 5.55
CA ALA A 132 4.74 -6.57 4.11
C ALA A 132 6.04 -6.67 3.30
N ARG A 133 7.13 -6.03 3.75
CA ARG A 133 8.44 -6.17 3.12
C ARG A 133 9.01 -7.58 3.29
N GLY A 134 8.89 -8.17 4.47
CA GLY A 134 9.30 -9.56 4.71
C GLY A 134 8.53 -10.53 3.83
N GLU A 135 7.20 -10.36 3.71
CA GLU A 135 6.37 -11.17 2.81
C GLU A 135 6.77 -10.97 1.34
N ASN A 136 6.99 -9.72 0.91
CA ASN A 136 7.41 -9.44 -0.46
C ASN A 136 8.79 -10.04 -0.77
N LEU A 137 9.72 -10.07 0.19
CA LEU A 137 10.98 -10.78 0.04
C LEU A 137 10.75 -12.28 -0.20
N ALA A 138 9.92 -12.91 0.64
CA ALA A 138 9.60 -14.34 0.48
C ALA A 138 8.95 -14.62 -0.88
N ARG A 139 7.99 -13.80 -1.31
CA ARG A 139 7.33 -13.91 -2.62
C ARG A 139 8.32 -13.75 -3.78
N THR A 140 9.25 -12.82 -3.65
CA THR A 140 10.32 -12.60 -4.66
C THR A 140 11.24 -13.81 -4.75
N LEU A 141 11.66 -14.37 -3.61
CA LEU A 141 12.53 -15.55 -3.57
C LEU A 141 11.82 -16.78 -4.17
N GLN A 142 10.52 -16.96 -3.87
CA GLN A 142 9.72 -18.05 -4.46
C GLN A 142 9.53 -17.91 -5.98
N ALA A 143 9.47 -16.69 -6.49
CA ALA A 143 9.29 -16.44 -7.93
C ALA A 143 10.57 -16.69 -8.75
N ARG A 144 11.74 -16.79 -8.10
CA ARG A 144 12.99 -17.07 -8.77
C ARG A 144 13.12 -18.56 -9.12
N PRO A 145 13.61 -18.90 -10.32
CA PRO A 145 13.83 -20.29 -10.72
C PRO A 145 14.95 -20.93 -9.90
N GLY A 146 14.94 -22.28 -9.78
CA GLY A 146 15.85 -23.02 -8.90
C GLY A 146 17.35 -22.90 -9.24
N ASN A 147 17.68 -22.56 -10.48
CA ASN A 147 19.07 -22.25 -10.89
C ASN A 147 19.58 -20.90 -10.37
N VAL A 148 18.67 -19.99 -9.93
CA VAL A 148 18.98 -18.71 -9.30
C VAL A 148 18.84 -18.81 -7.79
N ALA A 149 17.73 -19.36 -7.29
CA ALA A 149 17.44 -19.50 -5.86
C ALA A 149 18.24 -20.65 -5.20
N THR A 150 19.55 -20.59 -5.29
CA THR A 150 20.46 -21.54 -4.63
C THR A 150 20.61 -21.26 -3.12
N PRO A 151 21.05 -22.23 -2.28
CA PRO A 151 21.30 -21.97 -0.87
C PRO A 151 22.27 -20.80 -0.60
N THR A 152 23.32 -20.66 -1.42
CA THR A 152 24.27 -19.56 -1.34
C THR A 152 23.58 -18.23 -1.61
N HIS A 153 22.78 -18.16 -2.68
CA HIS A 153 22.01 -16.98 -3.03
C HIS A 153 21.03 -16.57 -1.92
N LEU A 154 20.33 -17.53 -1.30
CA LEU A 154 19.43 -17.24 -0.18
C LEU A 154 20.17 -16.65 1.02
N ALA A 155 21.39 -17.15 1.32
CA ALA A 155 22.22 -16.61 2.41
C ALA A 155 22.70 -15.17 2.11
N GLU A 156 23.06 -14.88 0.86
CA GLU A 156 23.44 -13.53 0.41
C GLU A 156 22.25 -12.55 0.48
N GLU A 157 21.07 -12.96 0.03
CA GLU A 157 19.86 -12.17 0.12
C GLU A 157 19.48 -11.86 1.58
N ALA A 158 19.61 -12.82 2.50
CA ALA A 158 19.35 -12.58 3.92
C ALA A 158 20.29 -11.51 4.50
N LYS A 159 21.57 -11.53 4.16
CA LYS A 159 22.53 -10.50 4.58
C LYS A 159 22.17 -9.13 3.98
N ARG A 160 21.90 -9.08 2.69
CA ARG A 160 21.51 -7.84 1.98
C ARG A 160 20.25 -7.23 2.59
N TYR A 161 19.25 -8.04 2.89
CA TYR A 161 18.02 -7.59 3.52
C TYR A 161 18.26 -6.99 4.91
N GLN A 162 19.08 -7.65 5.74
CA GLN A 162 19.46 -7.16 7.06
C GLN A 162 20.13 -5.77 6.97
N GLU A 163 21.08 -5.59 6.07
CA GLU A 163 21.79 -4.32 5.86
C GLU A 163 20.84 -3.20 5.39
N GLN A 164 19.93 -3.52 4.48
CA GLN A 164 18.93 -2.57 3.97
C GLN A 164 17.95 -2.13 5.09
N GLU A 165 17.46 -3.04 5.90
CA GLU A 165 16.52 -2.70 6.97
C GLU A 165 17.21 -1.87 8.07
N GLN A 166 18.45 -2.14 8.41
CA GLN A 166 19.22 -1.31 9.32
C GLN A 166 19.39 0.13 8.83
N SER A 167 19.64 0.30 7.53
CA SER A 167 19.75 1.62 6.89
C SER A 167 18.40 2.37 6.88
N ARG A 168 17.29 1.68 6.65
CA ARG A 168 15.93 2.26 6.56
C ARG A 168 15.36 2.72 7.90
N VAL A 169 15.71 2.05 8.99
CA VAL A 169 15.34 2.49 10.35
C VAL A 169 15.85 3.91 10.63
N GLN A 170 16.97 4.29 9.99
CA GLN A 170 17.57 5.62 10.14
C GLN A 170 16.92 6.70 9.22
N LYS A 171 16.26 6.30 8.12
CA LYS A 171 15.63 7.23 7.14
C LYS A 171 14.31 6.66 6.62
N PRO A 172 13.18 6.88 7.30
CA PRO A 172 11.88 6.41 6.80
C PRO A 172 11.45 7.18 5.55
N ASP A 173 11.23 6.47 4.45
CA ASP A 173 10.82 7.01 3.14
C ASP A 173 9.33 7.42 3.05
N SER A 174 8.57 7.29 4.12
CA SER A 174 7.11 7.44 4.10
C SER A 174 6.66 8.55 5.04
N ARG A 175 5.61 9.27 4.65
CA ARG A 175 5.07 10.39 5.40
C ARG A 175 3.77 10.01 6.09
N ILE A 176 3.64 10.40 7.34
CA ILE A 176 2.40 10.39 8.11
C ILE A 176 2.01 11.85 8.33
N ILE A 177 0.81 12.22 7.91
CA ILE A 177 0.26 13.56 8.13
C ILE A 177 -0.90 13.42 9.10
N VAL A 178 -0.78 14.03 10.26
CA VAL A 178 -1.87 14.25 11.20
C VAL A 178 -2.19 15.74 11.14
N PRO A 179 -3.32 16.16 10.54
CA PRO A 179 -3.71 17.56 10.51
C PRO A 179 -3.76 18.10 11.95
N GLY A 180 -3.12 19.22 12.19
CA GLY A 180 -3.16 19.90 13.49
C GLY A 180 -4.60 20.23 13.90
N ARG A 181 -4.86 20.21 15.21
CA ARG A 181 -6.13 20.64 15.82
C ARG A 181 -6.34 22.14 15.64
#